data_48317c2b7e57010450804b1409364c19
#
_entry.id   48317c2b7e57010450804b1409364c19
#
_cell.length_a   1.000
_cell.length_b   1.000
_cell.length_c   1.000
_cell.angle_alpha   90.00
_cell.angle_beta   90.00
_cell.angle_gamma   90.00
#
_symmetry.space_group_name_H-M   'P 1'
#
loop_
_entity.id
_entity.type
_entity.pdbx_description
1 polymer ?
#
loop_
_entity_poly.entity_id
_entity_poly.type
_entity_poly.pdbx_seq_one_letter_code
_entity_poly.pdbx_strand_id
1 'polypeptide(L)'
;MFWIIGGEEIFHTLAKVTGSPFWKSLSVQFTHPDWNGFHAYDLIFPLFLFLAGVATPYSVGRELEKGATKGQLVWRVVKRAIILILLGLLVNNSLKELKPISEIRFASVLGRIGVAYMFANFIYLFANRKWQFAWFWIFIIGYWIILKFASAPGFAPGDLTMQGNFASYVDRLLLPGRLYLKIHDPEGLFSTIPAISTGLLGILAGSLLKTGHQHKGRKAFILAAAGVIFIVIAQIWNLDFPINKNLWTSSFVMQVGGLSLLLLALFYYIIDVLGYKSWAFYFKVIGMNSILIYISSKFINWNYATAGFFGWLGQLVGGPWDIVVMAICFVMVKWAMLYFLYRKKAFLKV
;
A
#
# COMPACT_ATOMS: atom_id res chain seq x y z
N MET A 1 -0.06 8.27 0.98
CA MET A 1 1.20 8.96 1.41
C MET A 1 0.96 10.08 2.40
N PHE A 2 -0.04 10.96 2.24
CA PHE A 2 -0.32 12.01 3.21
C PHE A 2 -0.43 11.47 4.66
N TRP A 3 -1.10 10.36 4.85
CA TRP A 3 -1.21 9.70 6.16
C TRP A 3 0.16 9.22 6.67
N ILE A 4 0.95 8.52 5.85
CA ILE A 4 2.28 7.96 6.23
C ILE A 4 3.31 9.06 6.57
N ILE A 5 3.17 10.26 6.03
CA ILE A 5 4.08 11.36 6.37
C ILE A 5 3.75 12.06 7.69
N GLY A 6 2.73 11.61 8.40
CA GLY A 6 2.30 12.13 9.70
C GLY A 6 0.91 12.75 9.72
N GLY A 7 0.14 12.62 8.64
CA GLY A 7 -1.22 13.14 8.58
C GLY A 7 -2.14 12.48 9.61
N GLU A 8 -1.90 11.22 9.97
CA GLU A 8 -2.64 10.49 11.01
C GLU A 8 -2.44 11.10 12.41
N GLU A 9 -1.23 11.61 12.71
CA GLU A 9 -0.91 12.16 14.02
C GLU A 9 -1.78 13.36 14.38
N ILE A 10 -2.24 14.11 13.38
CA ILE A 10 -3.19 15.22 13.58
C ILE A 10 -4.47 14.71 14.24
N PHE A 11 -4.99 13.56 13.81
CA PHE A 11 -6.23 12.99 14.35
C PHE A 11 -6.00 12.37 15.74
N HIS A 12 -4.85 11.74 15.97
CA HIS A 12 -4.48 11.21 17.29
C HIS A 12 -4.34 12.33 18.32
N THR A 13 -3.67 13.42 17.95
CA THR A 13 -3.51 14.58 18.84
C THR A 13 -4.83 15.31 19.09
N LEU A 14 -5.69 15.47 18.08
CA LEU A 14 -7.04 16.03 18.25
C LEU A 14 -7.90 15.18 19.18
N ALA A 15 -7.86 13.86 19.04
CA ALA A 15 -8.58 12.94 19.92
C ALA A 15 -8.11 13.06 21.38
N LYS A 16 -6.79 13.20 21.58
CA LYS A 16 -6.16 13.35 22.89
C LYS A 16 -6.54 14.69 23.56
N VAL A 17 -6.47 15.78 22.81
CA VAL A 17 -6.70 17.13 23.35
C VAL A 17 -8.18 17.40 23.61
N THR A 18 -9.05 17.02 22.68
CA THR A 18 -10.47 17.34 22.80
C THR A 18 -11.23 16.34 23.68
N GLY A 19 -10.74 15.09 23.81
CA GLY A 19 -11.48 14.00 24.45
C GLY A 19 -12.77 13.60 23.77
N SER A 20 -13.11 14.26 22.62
CA SER A 20 -14.37 14.08 21.88
C SER A 20 -14.53 12.66 21.34
N PRO A 21 -15.72 12.04 21.48
CA PRO A 21 -16.00 10.73 20.88
C PRO A 21 -15.81 10.68 19.38
N PHE A 22 -16.11 11.77 18.67
CA PHE A 22 -15.93 11.89 17.22
C PHE A 22 -14.46 11.74 16.84
N TRP A 23 -13.56 12.54 17.47
CA TRP A 23 -12.13 12.46 17.18
C TRP A 23 -11.51 11.14 17.63
N LYS A 24 -11.99 10.55 18.73
CA LYS A 24 -11.56 9.21 19.17
C LYS A 24 -11.93 8.14 18.14
N SER A 25 -13.17 8.13 17.67
CA SER A 25 -13.63 7.18 16.64
C SER A 25 -12.83 7.34 15.34
N LEU A 26 -12.54 8.57 14.94
CA LEU A 26 -11.73 8.84 13.74
C LEU A 26 -10.27 8.43 13.95
N SER A 27 -9.69 8.69 15.13
CA SER A 27 -8.33 8.27 15.49
C SER A 27 -8.16 6.75 15.41
N VAL A 28 -9.16 5.97 15.83
CA VAL A 28 -9.16 4.50 15.72
C VAL A 28 -9.04 4.05 14.26
N GLN A 29 -9.63 4.77 13.30
CA GLN A 29 -9.50 4.44 11.88
C GLN A 29 -8.07 4.60 11.34
N PHE A 30 -7.19 5.28 12.07
CA PHE A 30 -5.75 5.42 11.76
C PHE A 30 -4.85 4.51 12.58
N THR A 31 -5.42 3.48 13.20
CA THR A 31 -4.69 2.36 13.81
C THR A 31 -4.91 1.09 13.00
N HIS A 32 -4.26 0.01 13.37
CA HIS A 32 -4.53 -1.32 12.82
C HIS A 32 -5.37 -2.14 13.81
N PRO A 33 -6.33 -2.98 13.33
CA PRO A 33 -6.93 -4.01 14.17
C PRO A 33 -5.88 -4.99 14.68
N ASP A 34 -6.12 -5.57 15.85
CA ASP A 34 -5.18 -6.54 16.45
C ASP A 34 -4.93 -7.75 15.53
N TRP A 35 -5.98 -8.30 14.92
CA TRP A 35 -5.87 -9.43 13.99
C TRP A 35 -6.90 -9.36 12.87
N ASN A 36 -8.16 -9.70 13.15
CA ASN A 36 -9.24 -9.62 12.15
C ASN A 36 -9.91 -8.24 12.18
N GLY A 37 -10.37 -7.81 11.03
CA GLY A 37 -11.06 -6.53 10.88
C GLY A 37 -10.39 -5.63 9.84
N PHE A 38 -10.92 -4.41 9.74
CA PHE A 38 -10.46 -3.42 8.78
C PHE A 38 -10.61 -2.01 9.35
N HIS A 39 -9.53 -1.26 9.39
CA HIS A 39 -9.53 0.18 9.60
C HIS A 39 -9.08 0.91 8.33
N ALA A 40 -9.43 2.18 8.19
CA ALA A 40 -9.09 2.96 6.99
C ALA A 40 -7.57 3.01 6.72
N TYR A 41 -6.74 2.92 7.76
CA TYR A 41 -5.28 2.87 7.67
C TYR A 41 -4.77 1.63 6.93
N ASP A 42 -5.51 0.51 6.96
CA ASP A 42 -5.16 -0.73 6.27
C ASP A 42 -5.24 -0.63 4.75
N LEU A 43 -5.96 0.38 4.23
CA LEU A 43 -6.05 0.62 2.80
C LEU A 43 -4.74 1.16 2.21
N ILE A 44 -3.92 1.85 2.99
CA ILE A 44 -2.81 2.66 2.47
C ILE A 44 -1.81 1.82 1.69
N PHE A 45 -1.36 0.71 2.26
CA PHE A 45 -0.38 -0.18 1.62
C PHE A 45 -0.94 -0.85 0.34
N PRO A 46 -2.11 -1.52 0.36
CA PRO A 46 -2.71 -2.08 -0.84
C PRO A 46 -2.97 -1.05 -1.94
N LEU A 47 -3.36 0.17 -1.58
CA LEU A 47 -3.58 1.26 -2.53
C LEU A 47 -2.30 1.62 -3.30
N PHE A 48 -1.12 1.57 -2.66
CA PHE A 48 0.15 1.76 -3.38
C PHE A 48 0.38 0.70 -4.44
N LEU A 49 0.16 -0.56 -4.09
CA LEU A 49 0.32 -1.66 -5.02
C LEU A 49 -0.70 -1.58 -6.17
N PHE A 50 -1.95 -1.26 -5.84
CA PHE A 50 -3.00 -1.00 -6.83
C PHE A 50 -2.62 0.14 -7.78
N LEU A 51 -2.15 1.28 -7.27
CA LEU A 51 -1.74 2.43 -8.09
C LEU A 51 -0.48 2.13 -8.93
N ALA A 52 0.45 1.33 -8.43
CA ALA A 52 1.57 0.83 -9.23
C ALA A 52 1.06 -0.02 -10.41
N GLY A 53 0.02 -0.82 -10.18
CA GLY A 53 -0.70 -1.54 -11.25
C GLY A 53 -1.38 -0.58 -12.24
N VAL A 54 -2.12 0.43 -11.76
CA VAL A 54 -2.78 1.45 -12.62
C VAL A 54 -1.77 2.16 -13.53
N ALA A 55 -0.55 2.40 -13.03
CA ALA A 55 0.51 3.04 -13.80
C ALA A 55 1.14 2.12 -14.88
N THR A 56 1.03 0.80 -14.75
CA THR A 56 1.65 -0.18 -15.67
C THR A 56 1.27 0.03 -17.15
N PRO A 57 -0.02 0.16 -17.56
CA PRO A 57 -0.39 0.41 -18.95
C PRO A 57 0.19 1.73 -19.51
N TYR A 58 0.41 2.72 -18.65
CA TYR A 58 0.96 4.03 -19.05
C TYR A 58 2.49 4.07 -19.07
N SER A 59 3.16 3.17 -18.35
CA SER A 59 4.62 3.05 -18.32
C SER A 59 5.09 1.89 -19.19
N VAL A 60 4.97 0.66 -18.71
CA VAL A 60 5.40 -0.56 -19.40
C VAL A 60 4.66 -0.75 -20.73
N GLY A 61 3.32 -0.55 -20.73
CA GLY A 61 2.50 -0.67 -21.92
C GLY A 61 2.85 0.37 -22.99
N ARG A 62 3.12 1.62 -22.60
CA ARG A 62 3.53 2.67 -23.56
C ARG A 62 4.88 2.37 -24.20
N GLU A 63 5.81 1.77 -23.49
CA GLU A 63 7.11 1.41 -24.06
C GLU A 63 7.02 0.19 -24.98
N LEU A 64 6.17 -0.77 -24.63
CA LEU A 64 5.85 -1.88 -25.51
C LEU A 64 5.26 -1.38 -26.87
N GLU A 65 4.34 -0.40 -26.80
CA GLU A 65 3.78 0.27 -27.99
C GLU A 65 4.83 1.03 -28.82
N LYS A 66 5.91 1.49 -28.17
CA LYS A 66 7.05 2.15 -28.85
C LYS A 66 8.07 1.18 -29.43
N GLY A 67 7.84 -0.14 -29.35
CA GLY A 67 8.70 -1.15 -29.92
C GLY A 67 9.75 -1.73 -28.95
N ALA A 68 9.70 -1.42 -27.64
CA ALA A 68 10.57 -2.08 -26.68
C ALA A 68 10.29 -3.59 -26.63
N THR A 69 11.35 -4.40 -26.56
CA THR A 69 11.20 -5.85 -26.48
C THR A 69 10.68 -6.28 -25.10
N LYS A 70 9.93 -7.39 -25.05
CA LYS A 70 9.47 -7.94 -23.76
C LYS A 70 10.62 -8.24 -22.81
N GLY A 71 11.78 -8.71 -23.30
CA GLY A 71 12.96 -8.98 -22.48
C GLY A 71 13.51 -7.73 -21.81
N GLN A 72 13.59 -6.60 -22.53
CA GLN A 72 14.00 -5.31 -21.95
C GLN A 72 13.04 -4.84 -20.85
N LEU A 73 11.73 -5.03 -21.06
CA LEU A 73 10.71 -4.65 -20.08
C LEU A 73 10.72 -5.55 -18.85
N VAL A 74 10.91 -6.87 -19.03
CA VAL A 74 11.11 -7.82 -17.94
C VAL A 74 12.30 -7.41 -17.08
N TRP A 75 13.46 -7.13 -17.70
CA TRP A 75 14.64 -6.70 -16.97
C TRP A 75 14.40 -5.42 -16.14
N ARG A 76 13.71 -4.44 -16.73
CA ARG A 76 13.33 -3.20 -16.02
C ARG A 76 12.44 -3.48 -14.81
N VAL A 77 11.44 -4.34 -14.97
CA VAL A 77 10.51 -4.73 -13.90
C VAL A 77 11.26 -5.48 -12.79
N VAL A 78 12.13 -6.43 -13.15
CA VAL A 78 12.99 -7.17 -12.18
C VAL A 78 13.94 -6.22 -11.45
N LYS A 79 14.61 -5.34 -12.17
CA LYS A 79 15.50 -4.34 -11.56
C LYS A 79 14.77 -3.49 -10.54
N ARG A 80 13.56 -3.03 -10.87
CA ARG A 80 12.72 -2.25 -9.95
C ARG A 80 12.34 -3.07 -8.71
N ALA A 81 11.95 -4.32 -8.88
CA ALA A 81 11.63 -5.21 -7.77
C ALA A 81 12.82 -5.41 -6.83
N ILE A 82 14.01 -5.68 -7.39
CA ILE A 82 15.26 -5.83 -6.62
C ILE A 82 15.56 -4.56 -5.83
N ILE A 83 15.49 -3.38 -6.46
CA ILE A 83 15.73 -2.11 -5.77
C ILE A 83 14.72 -1.93 -4.60
N LEU A 84 13.44 -2.23 -4.81
CA LEU A 84 12.43 -2.14 -3.75
C LEU A 84 12.68 -3.11 -2.61
N ILE A 85 13.11 -4.34 -2.90
CA ILE A 85 13.50 -5.33 -1.88
C ILE A 85 14.69 -4.81 -1.06
N LEU A 86 15.74 -4.33 -1.72
CA LEU A 86 16.92 -3.78 -1.05
C LEU A 86 16.58 -2.56 -0.19
N LEU A 87 15.77 -1.64 -0.70
CA LEU A 87 15.28 -0.49 0.06
C LEU A 87 14.42 -0.94 1.26
N GLY A 88 13.62 -1.99 1.10
CA GLY A 88 12.83 -2.56 2.19
C GLY A 88 13.70 -3.17 3.29
N LEU A 89 14.76 -3.90 2.93
CA LEU A 89 15.75 -4.40 3.87
C LEU A 89 16.42 -3.26 4.65
N LEU A 90 16.78 -2.21 3.97
CA LEU A 90 17.40 -1.01 4.55
C LEU A 90 16.46 -0.30 5.53
N VAL A 91 15.17 -0.24 5.22
CA VAL A 91 14.16 0.38 6.09
C VAL A 91 13.91 -0.45 7.35
N ASN A 92 13.87 -1.77 7.23
CA ASN A 92 13.54 -2.66 8.35
C ASN A 92 14.70 -2.92 9.31
N ASN A 93 15.94 -2.76 8.85
CA ASN A 93 17.11 -3.10 9.62
C ASN A 93 17.98 -1.86 9.87
N SER A 94 18.60 -1.79 11.04
CA SER A 94 19.54 -0.73 11.37
C SER A 94 20.85 -0.95 10.62
N LEU A 95 21.39 0.10 10.00
CA LEU A 95 22.73 0.09 9.41
C LEU A 95 23.84 0.41 10.46
N LYS A 96 23.44 0.76 11.69
CA LYS A 96 24.40 1.17 12.72
C LYS A 96 25.18 -0.02 13.32
N GLU A 97 24.61 -1.22 13.20
CA GLU A 97 25.19 -2.44 13.77
C GLU A 97 25.12 -3.56 12.73
N LEU A 98 26.22 -4.29 12.58
CA LEU A 98 26.24 -5.53 11.83
C LEU A 98 25.52 -6.61 12.63
N LYS A 99 24.31 -6.96 12.22
CA LYS A 99 23.54 -8.02 12.86
C LYS A 99 23.76 -9.36 12.18
N PRO A 100 23.74 -10.47 12.95
CA PRO A 100 23.75 -11.79 12.36
C PRO A 100 22.50 -11.98 11.48
N ILE A 101 22.60 -12.84 10.46
CA ILE A 101 21.53 -13.09 9.50
C ILE A 101 20.22 -13.49 10.20
N SER A 102 20.32 -14.23 11.31
CA SER A 102 19.17 -14.64 12.12
C SER A 102 18.36 -13.50 12.73
N GLU A 103 18.95 -12.31 12.88
CA GLU A 103 18.28 -11.12 13.43
C GLU A 103 17.79 -10.15 12.33
N ILE A 104 18.15 -10.39 11.07
CA ILE A 104 17.73 -9.57 9.94
C ILE A 104 16.29 -9.91 9.60
N ARG A 105 15.43 -8.89 9.47
CA ARG A 105 14.08 -9.05 8.92
C ARG A 105 14.12 -8.85 7.41
N PHE A 106 13.88 -9.91 6.64
CA PHE A 106 13.90 -9.89 5.18
C PHE A 106 12.56 -9.43 4.57
N ALA A 107 11.44 -9.83 5.18
CA ALA A 107 10.13 -9.38 4.74
C ALA A 107 9.95 -7.88 4.98
N SER A 108 9.34 -7.18 4.02
CA SER A 108 9.14 -5.73 4.12
C SER A 108 8.00 -5.25 3.22
N VAL A 109 7.38 -4.11 3.57
CA VAL A 109 6.35 -3.47 2.76
C VAL A 109 6.83 -3.19 1.33
N LEU A 110 8.02 -2.59 1.16
CA LEU A 110 8.58 -2.31 -0.16
C LEU A 110 8.94 -3.59 -0.92
N GLY A 111 9.45 -4.61 -0.22
CA GLY A 111 9.76 -5.91 -0.81
C GLY A 111 8.50 -6.59 -1.35
N ARG A 112 7.41 -6.63 -0.58
CA ARG A 112 6.12 -7.15 -1.04
C ARG A 112 5.60 -6.38 -2.26
N ILE A 113 5.63 -5.04 -2.22
CA ILE A 113 5.25 -4.22 -3.38
C ILE A 113 6.09 -4.61 -4.59
N GLY A 114 7.42 -4.74 -4.42
CA GLY A 114 8.34 -5.11 -5.50
C GLY A 114 8.00 -6.45 -6.12
N VAL A 115 7.85 -7.50 -5.30
CA VAL A 115 7.55 -8.87 -5.75
C VAL A 115 6.16 -8.95 -6.40
N ALA A 116 5.13 -8.43 -5.74
CA ALA A 116 3.77 -8.45 -6.28
C ALA A 116 3.66 -7.64 -7.58
N TYR A 117 4.29 -6.46 -7.66
CA TYR A 117 4.41 -5.66 -8.87
C TYR A 117 5.11 -6.44 -10.00
N MET A 118 6.19 -7.13 -9.70
CA MET A 118 6.96 -7.91 -10.67
C MET A 118 6.09 -8.98 -11.32
N PHE A 119 5.44 -9.82 -10.52
CA PHE A 119 4.58 -10.88 -11.04
C PHE A 119 3.35 -10.35 -11.77
N ALA A 120 2.71 -9.29 -11.27
CA ALA A 120 1.59 -8.64 -11.96
C ALA A 120 2.01 -8.10 -13.34
N ASN A 121 3.22 -7.53 -13.46
CA ASN A 121 3.76 -7.08 -14.74
C ASN A 121 4.16 -8.23 -15.68
N PHE A 122 4.64 -9.35 -15.17
CA PHE A 122 4.88 -10.55 -16.00
C PHE A 122 3.57 -11.02 -16.62
N ILE A 123 2.51 -11.11 -15.82
CA ILE A 123 1.19 -11.47 -16.34
C ILE A 123 0.70 -10.44 -17.36
N TYR A 124 0.92 -9.14 -17.14
CA TYR A 124 0.58 -8.10 -18.10
C TYR A 124 1.32 -8.25 -19.43
N LEU A 125 2.61 -8.60 -19.42
CA LEU A 125 3.43 -8.73 -20.63
C LEU A 125 3.16 -9.99 -21.44
N PHE A 126 2.79 -11.09 -20.76
CA PHE A 126 2.69 -12.40 -21.40
C PHE A 126 1.28 -12.94 -21.54
N ALA A 127 0.31 -12.39 -20.79
CA ALA A 127 -1.07 -12.82 -20.82
C ALA A 127 -1.99 -11.75 -21.44
N ASN A 128 -2.96 -12.17 -22.23
CA ASN A 128 -4.01 -11.29 -22.73
C ASN A 128 -4.98 -10.88 -21.60
N ARG A 129 -5.83 -9.88 -21.84
CA ARG A 129 -6.73 -9.30 -20.84
C ARG A 129 -7.65 -10.32 -20.16
N LYS A 130 -8.12 -11.35 -20.88
CA LYS A 130 -8.96 -12.42 -20.31
C LYS A 130 -8.17 -13.24 -19.27
N TRP A 131 -6.94 -13.59 -19.61
CA TRP A 131 -6.05 -14.32 -18.70
C TRP A 131 -5.56 -13.45 -17.52
N GLN A 132 -5.35 -12.15 -17.69
CA GLN A 132 -5.06 -11.23 -16.58
C GLN A 132 -6.20 -11.22 -15.56
N PHE A 133 -7.46 -11.20 -16.05
CA PHE A 133 -8.65 -11.32 -15.22
C PHE A 133 -8.77 -12.72 -14.56
N ALA A 134 -8.47 -13.78 -15.29
CA ALA A 134 -8.47 -15.13 -14.75
C ALA A 134 -7.42 -15.30 -13.65
N TRP A 135 -6.19 -14.83 -13.84
CA TRP A 135 -5.13 -14.87 -12.83
C TRP A 135 -5.48 -14.09 -11.56
N PHE A 136 -6.19 -12.98 -11.69
CA PHE A 136 -6.72 -12.26 -10.51
C PHE A 136 -7.54 -13.21 -9.62
N TRP A 137 -8.48 -13.95 -10.21
CA TRP A 137 -9.34 -14.87 -9.46
C TRP A 137 -8.60 -16.13 -9.01
N ILE A 138 -7.72 -16.67 -9.83
CA ILE A 138 -6.93 -17.86 -9.49
C ILE A 138 -6.12 -17.64 -8.20
N PHE A 139 -5.46 -16.49 -8.07
CA PHE A 139 -4.67 -16.21 -6.88
C PHE A 139 -5.52 -16.08 -5.63
N ILE A 140 -6.63 -15.33 -5.68
CA ILE A 140 -7.44 -15.14 -4.48
C ILE A 140 -8.27 -16.36 -4.10
N ILE A 141 -8.83 -17.09 -5.08
CA ILE A 141 -9.58 -18.31 -4.82
C ILE A 141 -8.62 -19.43 -4.38
N GLY A 142 -7.52 -19.62 -5.08
CA GLY A 142 -6.51 -20.62 -4.71
C GLY A 142 -5.93 -20.37 -3.32
N TYR A 143 -5.64 -19.11 -2.98
CA TYR A 143 -5.17 -18.75 -1.65
C TYR A 143 -6.22 -19.06 -0.57
N TRP A 144 -7.48 -18.69 -0.80
CA TRP A 144 -8.58 -19.02 0.11
C TRP A 144 -8.74 -20.53 0.32
N ILE A 145 -8.74 -21.33 -0.76
CA ILE A 145 -8.83 -22.79 -0.69
C ILE A 145 -7.66 -23.33 0.14
N ILE A 146 -6.43 -22.91 -0.12
CA ILE A 146 -5.28 -23.40 0.62
C ILE A 146 -5.42 -23.07 2.11
N LEU A 147 -5.75 -21.83 2.49
CA LEU A 147 -5.88 -21.45 3.89
C LEU A 147 -7.09 -22.09 4.58
N LYS A 148 -8.10 -22.51 3.83
CA LYS A 148 -9.28 -23.18 4.37
C LYS A 148 -9.03 -24.67 4.67
N PHE A 149 -8.19 -25.33 3.91
CA PHE A 149 -7.96 -26.78 4.02
C PHE A 149 -6.56 -27.16 4.54
N ALA A 150 -5.64 -26.21 4.63
CA ALA A 150 -4.31 -26.41 5.17
C ALA A 150 -4.10 -25.57 6.44
N SER A 151 -3.20 -26.06 7.32
CA SER A 151 -2.77 -25.40 8.55
C SER A 151 -1.32 -25.78 8.86
N ALA A 152 -0.74 -25.16 9.89
CA ALA A 152 0.53 -25.60 10.45
C ALA A 152 0.37 -26.99 11.10
N PRO A 153 1.42 -27.82 11.14
CA PRO A 153 1.40 -29.09 11.84
C PRO A 153 0.96 -28.95 13.30
N GLY A 154 0.03 -29.81 13.72
CA GLY A 154 -0.54 -29.77 15.07
C GLY A 154 -1.76 -28.86 15.25
N PHE A 155 -2.20 -28.17 14.18
CA PHE A 155 -3.39 -27.31 14.18
C PHE A 155 -4.47 -27.87 13.26
N ALA A 156 -5.73 -27.53 13.55
CA ALA A 156 -6.86 -27.96 12.72
C ALA A 156 -6.81 -27.33 11.33
N PRO A 157 -7.28 -28.02 10.26
CA PRO A 157 -7.42 -27.43 8.94
C PRO A 157 -8.26 -26.14 8.99
N GLY A 158 -7.80 -25.10 8.29
CA GLY A 158 -8.48 -23.81 8.28
C GLY A 158 -8.21 -22.91 9.51
N ASP A 159 -7.25 -23.29 10.35
CA ASP A 159 -6.82 -22.41 11.44
C ASP A 159 -6.22 -21.11 10.88
N LEU A 160 -6.84 -19.99 11.26
CA LEU A 160 -6.41 -18.62 10.86
C LEU A 160 -5.75 -17.87 12.00
N THR A 161 -5.42 -18.52 13.11
CA THR A 161 -4.65 -17.90 14.20
C THR A 161 -3.22 -17.56 13.73
N MET A 162 -2.56 -16.69 14.45
CA MET A 162 -1.17 -16.30 14.12
C MET A 162 -0.22 -17.51 14.10
N GLN A 163 -0.43 -18.48 14.99
CA GLN A 163 0.39 -19.67 15.13
C GLN A 163 0.06 -20.75 14.10
N GLY A 164 -1.25 -21.01 13.93
CA GLY A 164 -1.78 -22.18 13.23
C GLY A 164 -2.00 -22.00 11.73
N ASN A 165 -2.06 -20.74 11.23
CA ASN A 165 -2.33 -20.54 9.82
C ASN A 165 -1.19 -21.02 8.91
N PHE A 166 -1.57 -21.56 7.75
CA PHE A 166 -0.64 -22.12 6.79
C PHE A 166 0.35 -21.09 6.23
N ALA A 167 -0.05 -19.83 6.05
CA ALA A 167 0.83 -18.80 5.53
C ALA A 167 1.99 -18.53 6.50
N SER A 168 1.71 -18.37 7.80
CA SER A 168 2.75 -18.19 8.82
C SER A 168 3.66 -19.41 8.92
N TYR A 169 3.12 -20.62 8.75
CA TYR A 169 3.91 -21.85 8.74
C TYR A 169 4.92 -21.85 7.59
N VAL A 170 4.47 -21.56 6.38
CA VAL A 170 5.35 -21.46 5.19
C VAL A 170 6.41 -20.35 5.37
N ASP A 171 6.02 -19.21 5.92
CA ASP A 171 6.94 -18.12 6.15
C ASP A 171 8.02 -18.48 7.18
N ARG A 172 7.68 -19.23 8.23
CA ARG A 172 8.66 -19.76 9.21
C ARG A 172 9.65 -20.75 8.58
N LEU A 173 9.25 -21.47 7.54
CA LEU A 173 10.12 -22.42 6.84
C LEU A 173 11.02 -21.77 5.80
N LEU A 174 10.51 -20.76 5.08
CA LEU A 174 11.17 -20.25 3.88
C LEU A 174 11.86 -18.89 4.09
N LEU A 175 11.38 -18.04 5.00
CA LEU A 175 11.99 -16.75 5.25
C LEU A 175 13.22 -16.90 6.15
N PRO A 176 14.39 -16.47 5.68
CA PRO A 176 15.56 -16.41 6.53
C PRO A 176 15.44 -15.30 7.57
N GLY A 177 16.19 -15.41 8.64
CA GLY A 177 16.27 -14.39 9.68
C GLY A 177 15.05 -14.37 10.59
N ARG A 178 14.66 -13.18 11.06
CA ARG A 178 13.54 -13.04 12.00
C ARG A 178 12.26 -12.58 11.30
N LEU A 179 11.14 -13.08 11.76
CA LEU A 179 9.81 -12.56 11.43
C LEU A 179 9.45 -11.37 12.34
N TYR A 180 8.59 -10.46 11.86
CA TYR A 180 8.18 -9.25 12.59
C TYR A 180 7.60 -9.56 13.98
N LEU A 181 6.65 -10.48 14.05
CA LEU A 181 6.00 -10.93 15.28
C LEU A 181 6.57 -12.26 15.82
N LYS A 182 7.84 -12.58 15.51
CA LYS A 182 8.55 -13.83 15.84
C LYS A 182 7.99 -15.07 15.13
N ILE A 183 6.70 -15.29 15.15
CA ILE A 183 6.00 -16.45 14.57
C ILE A 183 5.22 -16.12 13.29
N HIS A 184 5.05 -14.85 12.98
CA HIS A 184 4.31 -14.34 11.84
C HIS A 184 4.95 -13.06 11.30
N ASP A 185 4.88 -12.86 9.99
CA ASP A 185 5.24 -11.60 9.34
C ASP A 185 4.10 -11.13 8.44
N PRO A 186 3.53 -9.92 8.70
CA PRO A 186 2.47 -9.36 7.86
C PRO A 186 2.86 -9.21 6.38
N GLU A 187 4.16 -9.06 6.10
CA GLU A 187 4.72 -8.97 4.75
C GLU A 187 5.36 -10.28 4.28
N GLY A 188 4.89 -11.44 4.77
CA GLY A 188 5.40 -12.76 4.44
C GLY A 188 5.35 -13.12 2.95
N LEU A 189 6.06 -14.18 2.59
CA LEU A 189 6.17 -14.66 1.21
C LEU A 189 4.84 -15.21 0.71
N PHE A 190 4.20 -16.10 1.50
CA PHE A 190 3.01 -16.80 1.06
C PHE A 190 1.82 -15.84 0.87
N SER A 191 1.64 -14.89 1.77
CA SER A 191 0.62 -13.84 1.67
C SER A 191 0.90 -12.80 0.58
N THR A 192 2.04 -12.87 -0.10
CA THR A 192 2.32 -12.06 -1.30
C THR A 192 1.56 -12.59 -2.52
N ILE A 193 1.14 -13.86 -2.55
CA ILE A 193 0.35 -14.43 -3.65
C ILE A 193 -0.95 -13.63 -3.89
N PRO A 194 -1.84 -13.47 -2.91
CA PRO A 194 -3.05 -12.66 -3.11
C PRO A 194 -2.75 -11.17 -3.32
N ALA A 195 -1.59 -10.65 -2.87
CA ALA A 195 -1.19 -9.29 -3.16
C ALA A 195 -0.92 -9.04 -4.66
N ILE A 196 -0.50 -10.07 -5.42
CA ILE A 196 -0.37 -9.98 -6.88
C ILE A 196 -1.71 -9.59 -7.51
N SER A 197 -2.83 -10.12 -7.00
CA SER A 197 -4.17 -9.75 -7.48
C SER A 197 -4.50 -8.27 -7.26
N THR A 198 -4.04 -7.68 -6.16
CA THR A 198 -4.20 -6.23 -5.95
C THR A 198 -3.50 -5.43 -7.05
N GLY A 199 -2.29 -5.84 -7.45
CA GLY A 199 -1.56 -5.24 -8.57
C GLY A 199 -2.26 -5.46 -9.92
N LEU A 200 -2.77 -6.69 -10.17
CA LEU A 200 -3.53 -7.02 -11.39
C LEU A 200 -4.83 -6.22 -11.50
N LEU A 201 -5.55 -6.03 -10.40
CA LEU A 201 -6.74 -5.18 -10.38
C LEU A 201 -6.39 -3.74 -10.80
N GLY A 202 -5.26 -3.23 -10.30
CA GLY A 202 -4.74 -1.94 -10.74
C GLY A 202 -4.44 -1.89 -12.24
N ILE A 203 -3.80 -2.94 -12.79
CA ILE A 203 -3.51 -3.06 -14.24
C ILE A 203 -4.79 -3.05 -15.06
N LEU A 204 -5.82 -3.80 -14.64
CA LEU A 204 -7.12 -3.85 -15.32
C LEU A 204 -7.81 -2.48 -15.29
N ALA A 205 -7.80 -1.79 -14.14
CA ALA A 205 -8.35 -0.45 -13.99
C ALA A 205 -7.58 0.58 -14.85
N GLY A 206 -6.26 0.56 -14.81
CA GLY A 206 -5.41 1.43 -15.65
C GLY A 206 -5.60 1.18 -17.13
N SER A 207 -5.77 -0.08 -17.55
CA SER A 207 -6.06 -0.45 -18.93
C SER A 207 -7.42 0.08 -19.37
N LEU A 208 -8.45 0.04 -18.52
CA LEU A 208 -9.75 0.64 -18.78
C LEU A 208 -9.63 2.17 -18.97
N LEU A 209 -8.88 2.84 -18.10
CA LEU A 209 -8.68 4.28 -18.19
C LEU A 209 -7.92 4.68 -19.47
N LYS A 210 -6.95 3.87 -19.90
CA LYS A 210 -6.13 4.13 -21.10
C LYS A 210 -6.90 3.96 -22.42
N THR A 211 -7.96 3.14 -22.47
CA THR A 211 -8.74 2.94 -23.72
C THR A 211 -9.37 4.25 -24.19
N GLY A 212 -9.23 4.57 -25.51
CA GLY A 212 -9.75 5.81 -26.11
C GLY A 212 -11.25 5.83 -26.40
N HIS A 213 -11.88 4.66 -26.51
CA HIS A 213 -13.22 4.49 -27.09
C HIS A 213 -14.41 4.80 -26.18
N GLN A 214 -14.20 5.14 -24.91
CA GLN A 214 -15.30 5.40 -23.95
C GLN A 214 -15.25 6.81 -23.39
N HIS A 215 -16.44 7.42 -23.19
CA HIS A 215 -16.55 8.68 -22.48
C HIS A 215 -15.96 8.59 -21.07
N LYS A 216 -15.27 9.64 -20.64
CA LYS A 216 -14.60 9.69 -19.32
C LYS A 216 -15.57 9.39 -18.17
N GLY A 217 -16.78 9.97 -18.20
CA GLY A 217 -17.79 9.72 -17.18
C GLY A 217 -18.20 8.24 -17.07
N ARG A 218 -18.33 7.54 -18.22
CA ARG A 218 -18.65 6.11 -18.27
C ARG A 218 -17.55 5.26 -17.62
N LYS A 219 -16.28 5.62 -17.82
CA LYS A 219 -15.15 4.94 -17.17
C LYS A 219 -15.19 5.11 -15.65
N ALA A 220 -15.45 6.33 -15.16
CA ALA A 220 -15.63 6.59 -13.74
C ALA A 220 -16.78 5.76 -13.17
N PHE A 221 -17.91 5.69 -13.85
CA PHE A 221 -19.06 4.86 -13.44
C PHE A 221 -18.72 3.37 -13.38
N ILE A 222 -18.03 2.82 -14.39
CA ILE A 222 -17.62 1.40 -14.41
C ILE A 222 -16.70 1.10 -13.21
N LEU A 223 -15.72 1.97 -12.92
CA LEU A 223 -14.84 1.81 -11.77
C LEU A 223 -15.61 1.87 -10.45
N ALA A 224 -16.56 2.82 -10.32
CA ALA A 224 -17.36 2.95 -9.12
C ALA A 224 -18.28 1.73 -8.91
N ALA A 225 -18.98 1.28 -9.97
CA ALA A 225 -19.84 0.11 -9.91
C ALA A 225 -19.05 -1.16 -9.55
N ALA A 226 -17.89 -1.38 -10.20
CA ALA A 226 -17.00 -2.48 -9.85
C ALA A 226 -16.51 -2.37 -8.39
N GLY A 227 -16.18 -1.17 -7.93
CA GLY A 227 -15.78 -0.93 -6.54
C GLY A 227 -16.84 -1.34 -5.52
N VAL A 228 -18.10 -0.95 -5.77
CA VAL A 228 -19.25 -1.35 -4.91
C VAL A 228 -19.43 -2.87 -4.92
N ILE A 229 -19.41 -3.49 -6.11
CA ILE A 229 -19.54 -4.96 -6.24
C ILE A 229 -18.43 -5.67 -5.44
N PHE A 230 -17.20 -5.21 -5.52
CA PHE A 230 -16.07 -5.80 -4.79
C PHE A 230 -16.24 -5.70 -3.27
N ILE A 231 -16.73 -4.56 -2.78
CA ILE A 231 -17.01 -4.39 -1.35
C ILE A 231 -18.14 -5.35 -0.90
N VAL A 232 -19.22 -5.48 -1.69
CA VAL A 232 -20.30 -6.41 -1.38
C VAL A 232 -19.77 -7.85 -1.31
N ILE A 233 -18.99 -8.27 -2.30
CA ILE A 233 -18.35 -9.60 -2.30
C ILE A 233 -17.43 -9.76 -1.08
N ALA A 234 -16.65 -8.72 -0.72
CA ALA A 234 -15.79 -8.75 0.45
C ALA A 234 -16.56 -8.99 1.74
N GLN A 235 -17.71 -8.32 1.94
CA GLN A 235 -18.54 -8.50 3.13
C GLN A 235 -19.18 -9.89 3.19
N ILE A 236 -19.64 -10.42 2.06
CA ILE A 236 -20.18 -11.79 1.99
C ILE A 236 -19.05 -12.79 2.29
N TRP A 237 -17.86 -12.62 1.68
CA TRP A 237 -16.73 -13.52 1.89
C TRP A 237 -16.16 -13.43 3.31
N ASN A 238 -16.29 -12.27 3.96
CA ASN A 238 -15.88 -12.06 5.35
C ASN A 238 -16.61 -12.98 6.35
N LEU A 239 -17.81 -13.50 6.00
CA LEU A 239 -18.54 -14.45 6.82
C LEU A 239 -17.86 -15.82 6.93
N ASP A 240 -17.12 -16.25 5.90
CA ASP A 240 -16.39 -17.52 5.84
C ASP A 240 -14.87 -17.32 6.02
N PHE A 241 -14.32 -16.26 5.45
CA PHE A 241 -12.91 -15.94 5.45
C PHE A 241 -12.69 -14.49 5.90
N PRO A 242 -12.42 -14.25 7.19
CA PRO A 242 -12.37 -12.93 7.78
C PRO A 242 -11.44 -11.96 7.06
N ILE A 243 -11.85 -10.71 6.97
CA ILE A 243 -11.00 -9.63 6.46
C ILE A 243 -9.81 -9.49 7.42
N ASN A 244 -8.60 -9.79 6.91
CA ASN A 244 -7.38 -9.77 7.69
C ASN A 244 -6.21 -9.28 6.82
N LYS A 245 -5.65 -8.12 7.20
CA LYS A 245 -4.49 -7.53 6.52
C LYS A 245 -3.22 -8.34 6.72
N ASN A 246 -3.02 -8.89 7.91
CA ASN A 246 -1.80 -9.63 8.25
C ASN A 246 -1.64 -10.88 7.38
N LEU A 247 -2.76 -11.56 7.11
CA LEU A 247 -2.83 -12.71 6.20
C LEU A 247 -3.04 -12.31 4.74
N TRP A 248 -3.41 -11.05 4.46
CA TRP A 248 -3.80 -10.58 3.13
C TRP A 248 -4.90 -11.45 2.52
N THR A 249 -5.94 -11.73 3.31
CA THR A 249 -7.02 -12.64 2.93
C THR A 249 -7.72 -12.21 1.64
N SER A 250 -8.36 -13.17 0.97
CA SER A 250 -9.08 -12.88 -0.28
C SER A 250 -10.22 -11.86 -0.07
N SER A 251 -10.90 -11.94 1.06
CA SER A 251 -11.89 -10.95 1.50
C SER A 251 -11.24 -9.56 1.70
N PHE A 252 -10.03 -9.50 2.27
CA PHE A 252 -9.26 -8.26 2.39
C PHE A 252 -8.89 -7.69 1.01
N VAL A 253 -8.43 -8.53 0.06
CA VAL A 253 -8.13 -8.08 -1.31
C VAL A 253 -9.36 -7.48 -1.99
N MET A 254 -10.53 -8.11 -1.81
CA MET A 254 -11.79 -7.58 -2.35
C MET A 254 -12.20 -6.26 -1.68
N GLN A 255 -12.05 -6.15 -0.36
CA GLN A 255 -12.35 -4.93 0.39
C GLN A 255 -11.46 -3.76 -0.06
N VAL A 256 -10.14 -3.94 -0.02
CA VAL A 256 -9.19 -2.88 -0.41
C VAL A 256 -9.23 -2.59 -1.90
N GLY A 257 -9.47 -3.61 -2.73
CA GLY A 257 -9.66 -3.47 -4.16
C GLY A 257 -10.87 -2.62 -4.49
N GLY A 258 -12.00 -2.90 -3.84
CA GLY A 258 -13.24 -2.14 -3.99
C GLY A 258 -13.08 -0.68 -3.58
N LEU A 259 -12.51 -0.42 -2.41
CA LEU A 259 -12.22 0.94 -1.94
C LEU A 259 -11.23 1.67 -2.85
N SER A 260 -10.20 0.98 -3.35
CA SER A 260 -9.22 1.56 -4.29
C SER A 260 -9.87 1.96 -5.62
N LEU A 261 -10.79 1.14 -6.13
CA LEU A 261 -11.57 1.44 -7.34
C LEU A 261 -12.49 2.65 -7.13
N LEU A 262 -13.16 2.73 -5.98
CA LEU A 262 -14.02 3.88 -5.63
C LEU A 262 -13.21 5.17 -5.52
N LEU A 263 -12.06 5.14 -4.84
CA LEU A 263 -11.18 6.31 -4.75
C LEU A 263 -10.65 6.71 -6.12
N LEU A 264 -10.24 5.75 -6.95
CA LEU A 264 -9.79 6.03 -8.32
C LEU A 264 -10.92 6.63 -9.16
N ALA A 265 -12.14 6.10 -9.07
CA ALA A 265 -13.31 6.63 -9.75
C ALA A 265 -13.62 8.06 -9.32
N LEU A 266 -13.60 8.34 -8.02
CA LEU A 266 -13.85 9.65 -7.44
C LEU A 266 -12.84 10.69 -7.93
N PHE A 267 -11.54 10.38 -7.78
CA PHE A 267 -10.49 11.31 -8.20
C PHE A 267 -10.44 11.48 -9.72
N TYR A 268 -10.64 10.42 -10.49
CA TYR A 268 -10.73 10.50 -11.94
C TYR A 268 -11.93 11.36 -12.36
N TYR A 269 -13.07 11.22 -11.70
CA TYR A 269 -14.24 12.03 -11.99
C TYR A 269 -13.98 13.51 -11.68
N ILE A 270 -13.46 13.83 -10.50
CA ILE A 270 -13.21 15.23 -10.10
C ILE A 270 -12.13 15.88 -10.99
N ILE A 271 -11.03 15.16 -11.27
CA ILE A 271 -9.85 15.71 -11.93
C ILE A 271 -9.98 15.68 -13.45
N ASP A 272 -10.43 14.53 -14.03
CA ASP A 272 -10.39 14.31 -15.47
C ASP A 272 -11.73 14.54 -16.16
N VAL A 273 -12.87 14.37 -15.44
CA VAL A 273 -14.21 14.62 -15.98
C VAL A 273 -14.62 16.06 -15.71
N LEU A 274 -14.61 16.51 -14.45
CA LEU A 274 -15.01 17.88 -14.05
C LEU A 274 -13.90 18.91 -14.26
N GLY A 275 -12.63 18.49 -14.34
CA GLY A 275 -11.50 19.39 -14.59
C GLY A 275 -10.95 20.12 -13.36
N TYR A 276 -11.43 19.84 -12.15
CA TYR A 276 -10.95 20.46 -10.92
C TYR A 276 -9.59 19.88 -10.49
N LYS A 277 -8.48 20.53 -10.86
CA LYS A 277 -7.10 20.00 -10.70
C LYS A 277 -6.29 20.72 -9.63
N SER A 278 -6.61 21.95 -9.28
CA SER A 278 -5.75 22.82 -8.45
C SER A 278 -5.46 22.25 -7.06
N TRP A 279 -6.47 21.70 -6.40
CA TRP A 279 -6.36 21.10 -5.06
C TRP A 279 -5.45 19.85 -5.04
N ALA A 280 -5.37 19.15 -6.16
CA ALA A 280 -4.56 17.92 -6.26
C ALA A 280 -3.05 18.22 -6.27
N PHE A 281 -2.65 19.50 -6.43
CA PHE A 281 -1.24 19.87 -6.48
C PHE A 281 -0.48 19.48 -5.21
N TYR A 282 -1.07 19.70 -4.04
CA TYR A 282 -0.49 19.32 -2.76
C TYR A 282 -0.14 17.84 -2.71
N PHE A 283 -1.08 16.99 -3.08
CA PHE A 283 -0.91 15.53 -3.09
C PHE A 283 0.02 15.04 -4.21
N LYS A 284 0.03 15.75 -5.36
CA LYS A 284 0.96 15.46 -6.46
C LYS A 284 2.42 15.63 -6.02
N VAL A 285 2.73 16.67 -5.28
CA VAL A 285 4.08 16.93 -4.75
C VAL A 285 4.52 15.76 -3.86
N ILE A 286 3.66 15.29 -2.95
CA ILE A 286 3.94 14.14 -2.09
C ILE A 286 4.12 12.86 -2.91
N GLY A 287 3.24 12.62 -3.89
CA GLY A 287 3.23 11.41 -4.70
C GLY A 287 4.48 11.23 -5.56
N MET A 288 5.08 12.33 -6.03
CA MET A 288 6.26 12.28 -6.93
C MET A 288 7.54 11.80 -6.24
N ASN A 289 7.64 11.90 -4.92
CA ASN A 289 8.77 11.41 -4.13
C ASN A 289 8.31 10.51 -2.97
N SER A 290 7.27 9.72 -3.20
CA SER A 290 6.63 8.91 -2.16
C SER A 290 7.58 7.89 -1.50
N ILE A 291 8.44 7.24 -2.27
CA ILE A 291 9.44 6.29 -1.75
C ILE A 291 10.51 7.03 -0.95
N LEU A 292 10.97 8.18 -1.44
CA LEU A 292 11.97 8.98 -0.77
C LEU A 292 11.51 9.41 0.63
N ILE A 293 10.32 9.98 0.75
CA ILE A 293 9.81 10.44 2.04
C ILE A 293 9.54 9.28 3.01
N TYR A 294 9.10 8.12 2.50
CA TYR A 294 8.94 6.91 3.31
C TYR A 294 10.27 6.46 3.91
N ILE A 295 11.32 6.39 3.10
CA ILE A 295 12.65 5.95 3.53
C ILE A 295 13.31 7.00 4.43
N SER A 296 13.09 8.29 4.17
CA SER A 296 13.74 9.40 4.87
C SER A 296 13.54 9.36 6.39
N SER A 297 12.42 8.79 6.86
CA SER A 297 12.13 8.63 8.29
C SER A 297 13.15 7.74 9.04
N LYS A 298 13.96 6.96 8.30
CA LYS A 298 15.05 6.16 8.89
C LYS A 298 16.37 6.93 9.04
N PHE A 299 16.55 7.98 8.26
CA PHE A 299 17.81 8.75 8.22
C PHE A 299 17.67 10.13 8.84
N ILE A 300 16.47 10.71 8.82
CA ILE A 300 16.17 12.06 9.29
C ILE A 300 15.29 11.97 10.53
N ASN A 301 15.74 12.59 11.61
CA ASN A 301 14.90 12.80 12.78
C ASN A 301 13.96 14.00 12.51
N TRP A 302 12.79 13.70 11.95
CA TRP A 302 11.82 14.70 11.58
C TRP A 302 11.23 15.47 12.77
N ASN A 303 11.14 14.84 13.95
CA ASN A 303 10.69 15.52 15.17
C ASN A 303 11.70 16.60 15.56
N TYR A 304 12.99 16.28 15.54
CA TYR A 304 14.04 17.26 15.81
C TYR A 304 14.03 18.42 14.80
N ALA A 305 13.91 18.12 13.50
CA ALA A 305 13.80 19.12 12.47
C ALA A 305 12.57 20.03 12.66
N THR A 306 11.41 19.44 12.98
CA THR A 306 10.18 20.20 13.23
C THR A 306 10.32 21.10 14.44
N ALA A 307 10.87 20.58 15.53
CA ALA A 307 11.11 21.38 16.75
C ALA A 307 12.09 22.53 16.49
N GLY A 308 13.13 22.31 15.68
CA GLY A 308 14.09 23.36 15.33
C GLY A 308 13.46 24.51 14.54
N PHE A 309 12.55 24.22 13.59
CA PHE A 309 11.89 25.26 12.79
C PHE A 309 10.67 25.88 13.47
N PHE A 310 9.87 25.11 14.17
CA PHE A 310 8.55 25.49 14.65
C PHE A 310 8.33 25.29 16.16
N GLY A 311 9.36 24.94 16.94
CA GLY A 311 9.23 24.73 18.39
C GLY A 311 8.74 25.97 19.12
N TRP A 312 9.13 27.17 18.65
CA TRP A 312 8.63 28.44 19.17
C TRP A 312 7.12 28.61 19.01
N LEU A 313 6.54 28.06 17.93
CA LEU A 313 5.10 28.16 17.67
C LEU A 313 4.31 27.27 18.65
N GLY A 314 4.82 26.06 18.93
CA GLY A 314 4.26 25.19 19.98
C GLY A 314 4.26 25.87 21.34
N GLN A 315 5.39 26.52 21.72
CA GLN A 315 5.50 27.28 22.96
C GLN A 315 4.54 28.49 23.01
N LEU A 316 4.36 29.17 21.89
CA LEU A 316 3.45 30.34 21.79
C LEU A 316 1.98 29.93 22.00
N VAL A 317 1.57 28.80 21.41
CA VAL A 317 0.21 28.27 21.58
C VAL A 317 0.02 27.76 23.00
N GLY A 318 0.99 27.04 23.52
CA GLY A 318 0.97 26.49 24.88
C GLY A 318 -0.16 25.52 25.16
N GLY A 319 -0.21 25.00 26.41
CA GLY A 319 -1.27 24.11 26.85
C GLY A 319 -1.38 22.82 26.02
N PRO A 320 -2.55 22.17 26.02
CA PRO A 320 -2.70 20.88 25.33
C PRO A 320 -2.75 20.98 23.80
N TRP A 321 -2.91 22.19 23.23
CA TRP A 321 -3.01 22.40 21.77
C TRP A 321 -1.65 22.45 21.06
N ASP A 322 -0.55 22.57 21.82
CA ASP A 322 0.81 22.57 21.29
C ASP A 322 1.08 21.33 20.44
N ILE A 323 0.66 20.14 20.92
CA ILE A 323 0.85 18.86 20.20
C ILE A 323 0.11 18.82 18.86
N VAL A 324 -1.07 19.43 18.75
CA VAL A 324 -1.85 19.51 17.49
C VAL A 324 -1.12 20.41 16.50
N VAL A 325 -0.67 21.57 16.96
CA VAL A 325 0.08 22.52 16.13
C VAL A 325 1.40 21.88 15.66
N MET A 326 2.11 21.20 16.55
CA MET A 326 3.35 20.50 16.18
C MET A 326 3.12 19.34 15.20
N ALA A 327 2.01 18.59 15.31
CA ALA A 327 1.65 17.57 14.33
C ALA A 327 1.39 18.17 12.93
N ILE A 328 0.73 19.32 12.86
CA ILE A 328 0.53 20.04 11.60
C ILE A 328 1.88 20.53 11.04
N CYS A 329 2.72 21.15 11.88
CA CYS A 329 4.05 21.61 11.50
C CYS A 329 4.95 20.44 10.99
N PHE A 330 4.84 19.27 11.59
CA PHE A 330 5.56 18.07 11.18
C PHE A 330 5.23 17.68 9.72
N VAL A 331 3.95 17.68 9.36
CA VAL A 331 3.53 17.44 7.97
C VAL A 331 4.01 18.55 7.04
N MET A 332 3.96 19.81 7.50
CA MET A 332 4.40 20.98 6.71
C MET A 332 5.90 20.94 6.41
N VAL A 333 6.76 20.59 7.38
CA VAL A 333 8.21 20.47 7.18
C VAL A 333 8.53 19.41 6.13
N LYS A 334 7.91 18.23 6.23
CA LYS A 334 8.08 17.17 5.24
C LYS A 334 7.58 17.60 3.86
N TRP A 335 6.42 18.25 3.81
CA TRP A 335 5.87 18.76 2.54
C TRP A 335 6.76 19.83 1.94
N ALA A 336 7.30 20.75 2.73
CA ALA A 336 8.21 21.82 2.27
C ALA A 336 9.47 21.23 1.63
N MET A 337 10.07 20.19 2.24
CA MET A 337 11.18 19.45 1.64
C MET A 337 10.78 18.81 0.31
N LEU A 338 9.64 18.14 0.25
CA LEU A 338 9.15 17.51 -0.98
C LEU A 338 8.86 18.55 -2.07
N TYR A 339 8.34 19.72 -1.70
CA TYR A 339 8.10 20.83 -2.60
C TYR A 339 9.41 21.42 -3.14
N PHE A 340 10.42 21.57 -2.29
CA PHE A 340 11.76 21.97 -2.73
C PHE A 340 12.33 20.99 -3.77
N LEU A 341 12.28 19.70 -3.50
CA LEU A 341 12.72 18.66 -4.45
C LEU A 341 11.90 18.68 -5.75
N TYR A 342 10.59 18.91 -5.65
CA TYR A 342 9.72 19.06 -6.81
C TYR A 342 10.15 20.26 -7.68
N ARG A 343 10.44 21.41 -7.07
CA ARG A 343 10.93 22.62 -7.78
C ARG A 343 12.28 22.36 -8.46
N LYS A 344 13.16 21.61 -7.81
CA LYS A 344 14.46 21.23 -8.37
C LYS A 344 14.39 20.05 -9.35
N LYS A 345 13.20 19.49 -9.60
CA LYS A 345 12.98 18.30 -10.44
C LYS A 345 13.81 17.07 -9.99
N ALA A 346 14.14 17.01 -8.70
CA ALA A 346 14.87 15.91 -8.08
C ALA A 346 13.89 14.84 -7.61
N PHE A 347 13.80 13.74 -8.35
CA PHE A 347 12.88 12.63 -8.06
C PHE A 347 13.66 11.33 -7.91
N LEU A 348 13.38 10.60 -6.83
CA LEU A 348 13.88 9.25 -6.68
C LEU A 348 13.11 8.32 -7.63
N LYS A 349 13.75 7.97 -8.74
CA LYS A 349 13.20 7.03 -9.73
C LYS A 349 13.67 5.62 -9.37
N VAL A 350 12.71 4.75 -9.07
CA VAL A 350 12.93 3.33 -8.79
C VAL A 350 12.22 2.50 -9.85
#